data_81025df68901b15273aee2c46ba777a2
#
_entry.id   81025df68901b15273aee2c46ba777a2
#
_cell.length_a   1.000
_cell.length_b   1.000
_cell.length_c   1.000
_cell.angle_alpha   90.00
_cell.angle_beta   90.00
_cell.angle_gamma   90.00
#
_symmetry.space_group_name_H-M   'P 1'
#
loop_
_entity.id
_entity.type
_entity.pdbx_description
1 polymer ?
#
loop_
_entity_poly.entity_id
_entity_poly.type
_entity_poly.pdbx_seq_one_letter_code
_entity_poly.pdbx_strand_id
1 'polypeptide(L)'
;MRILLCILAYLSLAPRSHGAVFTSFADVAERAIPGVVNIRTTIYNGSKDPSLDLYQFFLKGTLPRTAATHAVGSGLVIDSKGHVLTNNHVVEGASVIEVLFAKSKRKVRAQVIGVDVKTDLALLQIQLPQGVIPLDLGDSDTLRVGDLVLAIGNPFGYAHTVTSGIISAKGRVIGAGAYDDFLQTDAAIHPGNSGGPLIDIRGRVIGINTAVSAEGPNIGFAIPINLARTIIKDLLRFGKVKRPYIGLVGKNILSSDEVETGDQRGSVYGVIVTNLIVDGPGHKGGLKIGDLIMGLDQEKVDDLNHLQRLMGAKEPTDQVRLKIFRRGRGFMNIGLALEEFPKVNDLPIAKDLF
;
A
#
# COMPACT_ATOMS: atom_id res chain seq x y z
N MET A 1 14.87 -20.25 -65.36
CA MET A 1 16.05 -19.88 -64.56
C MET A 1 16.11 -18.38 -64.17
N ARG A 2 15.14 -17.53 -64.59
CA ARG A 2 15.13 -16.08 -64.23
C ARG A 2 14.14 -15.69 -63.12
N ILE A 3 13.21 -16.57 -62.74
CA ILE A 3 12.20 -16.31 -61.71
C ILE A 3 12.70 -16.69 -60.27
N LEU A 4 13.67 -17.58 -60.18
CA LEU A 4 14.21 -18.05 -58.89
C LEU A 4 15.17 -17.02 -58.22
N LEU A 5 15.76 -16.08 -58.99
CA LEU A 5 16.67 -15.07 -58.47
C LEU A 5 15.96 -13.88 -57.83
N CYS A 6 14.71 -13.58 -58.18
CA CYS A 6 13.96 -12.47 -57.59
C CYS A 6 13.38 -12.78 -56.20
N ILE A 7 13.17 -14.05 -55.86
CA ILE A 7 12.63 -14.42 -54.54
C ILE A 7 13.72 -14.38 -53.46
N LEU A 8 14.99 -14.66 -53.81
CA LEU A 8 16.12 -14.58 -52.88
C LEU A 8 16.52 -13.14 -52.52
N ALA A 9 16.22 -12.15 -53.38
CA ALA A 9 16.52 -10.74 -53.10
C ALA A 9 15.50 -10.07 -52.17
N TYR A 10 14.28 -10.61 -52.07
CA TYR A 10 13.24 -10.04 -51.17
C TYR A 10 13.33 -10.53 -49.72
N LEU A 11 14.05 -11.64 -49.46
CA LEU A 11 14.22 -12.16 -48.10
C LEU A 11 15.34 -11.45 -47.29
N SER A 12 16.15 -10.61 -47.93
CA SER A 12 17.26 -9.91 -47.28
C SER A 12 16.91 -8.49 -46.79
N LEU A 13 15.68 -8.01 -47.02
CA LEU A 13 15.21 -6.66 -46.64
C LEU A 13 14.16 -6.66 -45.53
N ALA A 14 13.98 -7.77 -44.79
CA ALA A 14 13.24 -7.71 -43.55
C ALA A 14 13.99 -6.79 -42.56
N PRO A 15 13.38 -5.70 -42.11
CA PRO A 15 14.02 -4.87 -41.10
C PRO A 15 14.31 -5.76 -39.92
N ARG A 16 15.59 -5.97 -39.60
CA ARG A 16 15.99 -6.58 -38.35
C ARG A 16 15.48 -5.64 -37.24
N SER A 17 14.37 -5.97 -36.63
CA SER A 17 13.92 -5.38 -35.41
C SER A 17 15.05 -5.60 -34.39
N HIS A 18 15.96 -4.65 -34.28
CA HIS A 18 16.84 -4.58 -33.14
C HIS A 18 15.94 -4.22 -31.98
N GLY A 19 15.47 -5.22 -31.25
CA GLY A 19 14.86 -4.97 -29.95
C GLY A 19 15.83 -4.09 -29.18
N ALA A 20 15.41 -2.91 -28.78
CA ALA A 20 16.23 -2.02 -27.98
C ALA A 20 16.67 -2.78 -26.76
N VAL A 21 17.96 -3.11 -26.68
CA VAL A 21 18.53 -3.77 -25.49
C VAL A 21 18.47 -2.72 -24.38
N PHE A 22 17.70 -2.99 -23.34
CA PHE A 22 17.66 -2.13 -22.17
C PHE A 22 19.05 -2.16 -21.51
N THR A 23 19.77 -1.05 -21.58
CA THR A 23 21.17 -0.97 -21.17
C THR A 23 21.39 -0.20 -19.87
N SER A 24 20.44 0.65 -19.47
CA SER A 24 20.60 1.52 -18.31
C SER A 24 19.25 2.03 -17.78
N PHE A 25 19.19 2.22 -16.47
CA PHE A 25 18.08 2.91 -15.80
C PHE A 25 18.23 4.44 -15.74
N ALA A 26 19.35 4.98 -16.23
CA ALA A 26 19.68 6.40 -16.08
C ALA A 26 18.59 7.33 -16.61
N ASP A 27 18.12 7.09 -17.85
CA ASP A 27 17.09 7.93 -18.48
C ASP A 27 15.75 7.87 -17.73
N VAL A 28 15.43 6.72 -17.17
CA VAL A 28 14.19 6.52 -16.38
C VAL A 28 14.29 7.29 -15.07
N ALA A 29 15.43 7.17 -14.37
CA ALA A 29 15.70 7.88 -13.13
C ALA A 29 15.72 9.41 -13.35
N GLU A 30 16.40 9.91 -14.41
CA GLU A 30 16.46 11.33 -14.71
C GLU A 30 15.08 11.96 -14.92
N ARG A 31 14.16 11.25 -15.56
CA ARG A 31 12.78 11.72 -15.76
C ARG A 31 11.97 11.72 -14.46
N ALA A 32 12.17 10.74 -13.59
CA ALA A 32 11.40 10.60 -12.36
C ALA A 32 11.88 11.50 -11.21
N ILE A 33 13.19 11.70 -11.10
CA ILE A 33 13.83 12.47 -10.03
C ILE A 33 13.19 13.85 -9.77
N PRO A 34 12.82 14.66 -10.77
CA PRO A 34 12.22 15.98 -10.53
C PRO A 34 10.90 15.95 -9.74
N GLY A 35 10.15 14.84 -9.81
CA GLY A 35 8.90 14.66 -9.08
C GLY A 35 9.07 14.02 -7.70
N VAL A 36 10.29 13.59 -7.33
CA VAL A 36 10.58 13.00 -6.01
C VAL A 36 11.11 14.07 -5.08
N VAL A 37 10.57 14.13 -3.87
CA VAL A 37 10.89 15.16 -2.89
C VAL A 37 11.40 14.55 -1.59
N ASN A 38 12.16 15.36 -0.84
CA ASN A 38 12.47 15.07 0.57
C ASN A 38 11.42 15.73 1.45
N ILE A 39 10.99 15.01 2.47
CA ILE A 39 10.06 15.51 3.50
C ILE A 39 10.81 15.58 4.81
N ARG A 40 10.80 16.77 5.41
CA ARG A 40 11.33 17.02 6.75
C ARG A 40 10.21 17.39 7.67
N THR A 41 10.17 16.76 8.81
CA THR A 41 9.20 17.06 9.85
C THR A 41 9.90 17.54 11.10
N THR A 42 9.22 18.43 11.81
CA THR A 42 9.65 18.91 13.12
C THR A 42 8.53 18.66 14.12
N ILE A 43 8.84 17.95 15.20
CA ILE A 43 7.94 17.66 16.29
C ILE A 43 8.37 18.50 17.49
N TYR A 44 7.49 19.38 17.98
CA TYR A 44 7.74 20.18 19.17
C TYR A 44 7.11 19.53 20.41
N ASN A 45 7.93 19.31 21.43
CA ASN A 45 7.53 18.89 22.78
C ASN A 45 6.81 17.56 22.98
N GLY A 46 7.58 16.55 23.34
CA GLY A 46 7.20 15.57 24.37
C GLY A 46 6.10 14.55 24.03
N SER A 47 5.66 14.40 22.80
CA SER A 47 4.92 13.22 22.44
C SER A 47 5.87 12.02 22.41
N LYS A 48 5.57 10.96 23.17
CA LYS A 48 6.21 9.67 23.04
C LYS A 48 5.76 9.10 21.69
N ASP A 49 6.57 9.35 20.67
CA ASP A 49 6.27 8.96 19.30
C ASP A 49 6.84 7.58 19.03
N PRO A 50 6.01 6.54 18.73
CA PRO A 50 6.47 5.22 18.37
C PRO A 50 7.34 5.20 17.09
N SER A 51 7.17 6.18 16.18
CA SER A 51 7.99 6.28 14.97
C SER A 51 9.43 6.67 15.26
N LEU A 52 9.66 7.35 16.36
CA LEU A 52 11.00 7.65 16.88
C LEU A 52 11.75 6.40 17.34
N ASP A 53 11.04 5.42 17.90
CA ASP A 53 11.62 4.14 18.29
C ASP A 53 12.10 3.36 17.05
N LEU A 54 11.37 3.45 15.95
CA LEU A 54 11.77 2.84 14.67
C LEU A 54 13.02 3.53 14.11
N TYR A 55 13.07 4.85 14.13
CA TYR A 55 14.23 5.63 13.67
C TYR A 55 15.45 5.41 14.57
N GLN A 56 15.27 5.35 15.89
CA GLN A 56 16.32 5.04 16.88
C GLN A 56 16.82 3.60 16.74
N PHE A 57 15.95 2.66 16.44
CA PHE A 57 16.29 1.27 16.15
C PHE A 57 17.28 1.17 14.99
N PHE A 58 17.08 1.97 13.92
CA PHE A 58 17.95 1.96 12.74
C PHE A 58 19.27 2.73 12.95
N LEU A 59 19.28 3.77 13.77
CA LEU A 59 20.49 4.60 13.93
C LEU A 59 21.40 4.23 15.11
N LYS A 60 20.94 3.42 16.08
CA LYS A 60 21.66 3.07 17.32
C LYS A 60 22.40 4.26 17.97
N GLY A 61 21.92 5.48 17.79
CA GLY A 61 22.47 6.69 18.36
C GLY A 61 21.49 7.35 19.35
N THR A 62 21.93 7.61 20.57
CA THR A 62 21.22 8.46 21.52
C THR A 62 21.20 9.88 20.98
N LEU A 63 20.03 10.32 20.47
CA LEU A 63 19.85 11.72 20.12
C LEU A 63 19.78 12.58 21.41
N PRO A 64 20.40 13.75 21.43
CA PRO A 64 20.25 14.68 22.56
C PRO A 64 18.78 15.05 22.75
N ARG A 65 18.28 15.11 23.97
CA ARG A 65 16.97 15.62 24.34
C ARG A 65 16.88 17.13 24.05
N THR A 66 16.84 17.52 22.79
CA THR A 66 16.51 18.89 22.40
C THR A 66 15.00 19.02 22.19
N ALA A 67 14.48 20.21 22.42
CA ALA A 67 13.04 20.50 22.41
C ALA A 67 12.33 20.28 21.05
N ALA A 68 13.05 19.87 20.02
CA ALA A 68 12.50 19.53 18.70
C ALA A 68 13.18 18.26 18.15
N THR A 69 12.36 17.32 17.69
CA THR A 69 12.82 16.12 16.98
C THR A 69 12.55 16.29 15.49
N HIS A 70 13.47 15.82 14.67
CA HIS A 70 13.35 15.88 13.22
C HIS A 70 13.26 14.45 12.65
N ALA A 71 12.24 14.18 11.85
CA ALA A 71 12.18 12.99 11.03
C ALA A 71 12.37 13.38 9.56
N VAL A 72 12.84 12.42 8.76
CA VAL A 72 13.14 12.61 7.34
C VAL A 72 12.61 11.42 6.56
N GLY A 73 11.94 11.71 5.45
CA GLY A 73 11.45 10.73 4.50
C GLY A 73 11.44 11.28 3.09
N SER A 74 10.85 10.53 2.20
CA SER A 74 10.63 10.91 0.81
C SER A 74 9.14 11.07 0.51
N GLY A 75 8.85 11.69 -0.61
CA GLY A 75 7.51 11.80 -1.16
C GLY A 75 7.56 11.94 -2.67
N LEU A 76 6.40 11.94 -3.30
CA LEU A 76 6.26 12.15 -4.72
C LEU A 76 5.15 13.14 -5.03
N VAL A 77 5.39 14.03 -5.97
CA VAL A 77 4.39 14.95 -6.52
C VAL A 77 3.51 14.15 -7.48
N ILE A 78 2.19 14.11 -7.26
CA ILE A 78 1.27 13.29 -8.05
C ILE A 78 0.44 14.08 -9.05
N ASP A 79 0.37 15.41 -8.93
CA ASP A 79 -0.35 16.27 -9.87
C ASP A 79 0.14 17.71 -9.87
N SER A 80 -0.36 18.48 -10.85
CA SER A 80 -0.06 19.92 -11.01
C SER A 80 -0.69 20.82 -9.96
N LYS A 81 -1.59 20.30 -9.12
CA LYS A 81 -2.20 21.06 -8.01
C LYS A 81 -1.28 21.08 -6.78
N GLY A 82 -0.19 20.33 -6.81
CA GLY A 82 0.78 20.28 -5.71
C GLY A 82 0.41 19.27 -4.62
N HIS A 83 -0.29 18.21 -4.98
CA HIS A 83 -0.48 17.10 -4.08
C HIS A 83 0.80 16.26 -4.00
N VAL A 84 1.22 15.96 -2.77
CA VAL A 84 2.40 15.12 -2.49
C VAL A 84 1.94 13.90 -1.69
N LEU A 85 2.24 12.72 -2.22
CA LEU A 85 1.99 11.45 -1.54
C LEU A 85 3.23 11.00 -0.79
N THR A 86 3.05 10.47 0.42
CA THR A 86 4.11 9.92 1.27
C THR A 86 3.54 8.88 2.24
N ASN A 87 4.36 8.32 3.11
CA ASN A 87 3.88 7.48 4.21
C ASN A 87 3.34 8.30 5.38
N ASN A 88 2.37 7.74 6.11
CA ASN A 88 1.84 8.35 7.33
C ASN A 88 2.93 8.49 8.39
N HIS A 89 3.72 7.44 8.64
CA HIS A 89 4.78 7.46 9.66
C HIS A 89 5.83 8.56 9.42
N VAL A 90 5.99 9.06 8.18
CA VAL A 90 6.89 10.17 7.87
C VAL A 90 6.37 11.50 8.42
N VAL A 91 5.06 11.67 8.54
CA VAL A 91 4.42 12.94 8.92
C VAL A 91 3.67 12.88 10.26
N GLU A 92 3.60 11.70 10.87
CA GLU A 92 2.92 11.48 12.13
C GLU A 92 3.46 12.35 13.24
N GLY A 93 2.57 12.99 14.01
CA GLY A 93 2.94 13.88 15.12
C GLY A 93 3.66 15.17 14.71
N ALA A 94 3.85 15.43 13.43
CA ALA A 94 4.58 16.59 12.95
C ALA A 94 3.83 17.89 13.22
N SER A 95 4.51 18.85 13.90
CA SER A 95 4.03 20.22 14.06
C SER A 95 4.33 21.08 12.83
N VAL A 96 5.42 20.78 12.12
CA VAL A 96 5.81 21.46 10.86
C VAL A 96 6.28 20.42 9.88
N ILE A 97 5.77 20.51 8.64
CA ILE A 97 6.18 19.68 7.51
C ILE A 97 6.75 20.58 6.42
N GLU A 98 7.97 20.30 6.00
CA GLU A 98 8.67 20.98 4.92
C GLU A 98 8.99 19.98 3.80
N VAL A 99 8.67 20.36 2.56
CA VAL A 99 9.01 19.62 1.34
C VAL A 99 10.18 20.30 0.65
N LEU A 100 11.25 19.56 0.39
CA LEU A 100 12.47 20.05 -0.25
C LEU A 100 12.64 19.44 -1.62
N PHE A 101 12.89 20.29 -2.59
CA PHE A 101 13.19 19.94 -3.98
C PHE A 101 14.71 19.99 -4.21
N ALA A 102 15.33 18.86 -4.55
CA ALA A 102 16.78 18.75 -4.67
C ALA A 102 17.41 19.74 -5.67
N LYS A 103 16.83 19.85 -6.88
CA LYS A 103 17.36 20.74 -7.93
C LYS A 103 17.28 22.22 -7.57
N SER A 104 16.21 22.67 -6.93
CA SER A 104 15.98 24.09 -6.64
C SER A 104 16.44 24.50 -5.25
N LYS A 105 16.79 23.55 -4.39
CA LYS A 105 17.05 23.75 -2.93
C LYS A 105 15.92 24.53 -2.24
N ARG A 106 14.73 24.60 -2.86
CA ARG A 106 13.56 25.29 -2.32
C ARG A 106 12.91 24.42 -1.24
N LYS A 107 12.56 25.08 -0.15
CA LYS A 107 11.74 24.53 0.92
C LYS A 107 10.34 25.10 0.79
N VAL A 108 9.34 24.25 0.82
CA VAL A 108 7.94 24.65 0.76
C VAL A 108 7.23 24.02 1.96
N ARG A 109 6.45 24.80 2.69
CA ARG A 109 5.60 24.25 3.76
C ARG A 109 4.50 23.41 3.15
N ALA A 110 4.23 22.29 3.78
CA ALA A 110 3.14 21.40 3.42
C ALA A 110 2.04 21.41 4.47
N GLN A 111 0.81 21.22 4.02
CA GLN A 111 -0.36 21.00 4.85
C GLN A 111 -0.83 19.56 4.65
N VAL A 112 -1.23 18.89 5.70
CA VAL A 112 -1.82 17.55 5.62
C VAL A 112 -3.26 17.69 5.15
N ILE A 113 -3.58 17.09 3.99
CA ILE A 113 -4.98 16.96 3.52
C ILE A 113 -5.67 15.85 4.31
N GLY A 114 -4.97 14.75 4.51
CA GLY A 114 -5.46 13.63 5.30
C GLY A 114 -4.43 12.51 5.38
N VAL A 115 -4.67 11.61 6.31
CA VAL A 115 -3.81 10.45 6.55
C VAL A 115 -4.65 9.18 6.64
N ASP A 116 -4.03 8.07 6.30
CA ASP A 116 -4.54 6.75 6.54
C ASP A 116 -3.51 5.89 7.26
N VAL A 117 -3.69 5.79 8.57
CA VAL A 117 -2.79 5.01 9.45
C VAL A 117 -2.78 3.53 9.08
N LYS A 118 -3.92 2.99 8.61
CA LYS A 118 -4.06 1.55 8.33
C LYS A 118 -3.32 1.09 7.08
N THR A 119 -3.09 1.97 6.11
CA THR A 119 -2.29 1.69 4.91
C THR A 119 -0.97 2.43 4.91
N ASP A 120 -0.67 3.16 6.00
CA ASP A 120 0.54 3.98 6.14
C ASP A 120 0.72 5.00 5.00
N LEU A 121 -0.37 5.69 4.59
CA LEU A 121 -0.34 6.73 3.56
C LEU A 121 -0.74 8.10 4.11
N ALA A 122 -0.11 9.14 3.61
CA ALA A 122 -0.44 10.53 3.86
C ALA A 122 -0.46 11.34 2.55
N LEU A 123 -1.46 12.21 2.44
CA LEU A 123 -1.59 13.15 1.34
C LEU A 123 -1.36 14.57 1.84
N LEU A 124 -0.41 15.26 1.23
CA LEU A 124 -0.02 16.62 1.56
C LEU A 124 -0.39 17.56 0.43
N GLN A 125 -0.62 18.83 0.77
CA GLN A 125 -0.78 19.95 -0.16
C GLN A 125 0.41 20.90 -0.01
N ILE A 126 1.01 21.26 -1.13
CA ILE A 126 2.03 22.30 -1.22
C ILE A 126 1.69 23.34 -2.29
N GLN A 127 2.32 24.51 -2.21
CA GLN A 127 2.43 25.41 -3.35
C GLN A 127 3.52 24.88 -4.28
N LEU A 128 3.10 24.28 -5.41
CA LEU A 128 4.03 23.61 -6.33
C LEU A 128 4.99 24.63 -6.97
N PRO A 129 6.31 24.47 -6.84
CA PRO A 129 7.26 25.34 -7.53
C PRO A 129 7.19 25.18 -9.06
N GLN A 130 7.42 26.26 -9.79
CA GLN A 130 7.45 26.23 -11.25
C GLN A 130 8.53 25.28 -11.77
N GLY A 131 8.20 24.49 -12.79
CA GLY A 131 9.12 23.55 -13.43
C GLY A 131 9.22 22.19 -12.76
N VAL A 132 8.43 21.92 -11.69
CA VAL A 132 8.28 20.58 -11.15
C VAL A 132 7.29 19.80 -12.00
N ILE A 133 7.69 18.59 -12.40
CA ILE A 133 6.86 17.68 -13.20
C ILE A 133 6.34 16.58 -12.26
N PRO A 134 5.01 16.45 -12.14
CA PRO A 134 4.41 15.34 -11.40
C PRO A 134 4.78 13.99 -12.03
N LEU A 135 4.78 12.94 -11.20
CA LEU A 135 5.01 11.58 -11.65
C LEU A 135 3.71 10.95 -12.16
N ASP A 136 3.82 10.23 -13.27
CA ASP A 136 2.71 9.42 -13.78
C ASP A 136 2.48 8.21 -12.89
N LEU A 137 1.22 8.01 -12.50
CA LEU A 137 0.83 6.82 -11.75
C LEU A 137 0.55 5.67 -12.72
N GLY A 138 1.24 4.56 -12.52
CA GLY A 138 1.10 3.33 -13.29
C GLY A 138 -0.07 2.46 -12.84
N ASP A 139 -0.01 1.15 -13.09
CA ASP A 139 -1.01 0.15 -12.71
C ASP A 139 -0.32 -1.04 -12.07
N SER A 140 -0.49 -1.18 -10.73
CA SER A 140 0.13 -2.25 -9.94
C SER A 140 -0.47 -3.63 -10.19
N ASP A 141 -1.70 -3.71 -10.73
CA ASP A 141 -2.35 -5.01 -10.95
C ASP A 141 -1.74 -5.73 -12.15
N THR A 142 -1.23 -4.96 -13.14
CA THR A 142 -0.58 -5.51 -14.33
C THR A 142 0.85 -6.03 -14.11
N LEU A 143 1.43 -5.78 -12.92
CA LEU A 143 2.77 -6.23 -12.59
C LEU A 143 2.87 -7.74 -12.47
N ARG A 144 4.01 -8.26 -12.90
CA ARG A 144 4.38 -9.67 -12.78
C ARG A 144 5.63 -9.80 -11.92
N VAL A 145 5.75 -10.92 -11.24
CA VAL A 145 7.00 -11.31 -10.59
C VAL A 145 8.10 -11.38 -11.64
N GLY A 146 9.24 -10.74 -11.37
CA GLY A 146 10.36 -10.59 -12.28
C GLY A 146 10.40 -9.27 -13.06
N ASP A 147 9.34 -8.45 -13.05
CA ASP A 147 9.36 -7.14 -13.69
C ASP A 147 10.38 -6.21 -12.99
N LEU A 148 11.20 -5.53 -13.80
CA LEU A 148 12.25 -4.62 -13.32
C LEU A 148 11.64 -3.34 -12.72
N VAL A 149 12.20 -2.90 -11.60
CA VAL A 149 11.75 -1.73 -10.86
C VAL A 149 12.90 -0.88 -10.34
N LEU A 150 12.61 0.39 -10.06
CA LEU A 150 13.49 1.33 -9.37
C LEU A 150 12.80 1.88 -8.13
N ALA A 151 13.47 1.83 -6.99
CA ALA A 151 13.08 2.58 -5.82
C ALA A 151 13.88 3.89 -5.77
N ILE A 152 13.16 5.01 -5.64
CA ILE A 152 13.76 6.34 -5.59
C ILE A 152 13.41 7.00 -4.28
N GLY A 153 14.41 7.60 -3.63
CA GLY A 153 14.25 8.42 -2.44
C GLY A 153 15.14 9.63 -2.44
N ASN A 154 14.91 10.51 -1.48
CA ASN A 154 15.73 11.69 -1.25
C ASN A 154 16.05 11.86 0.24
N PRO A 155 16.81 10.92 0.84
CA PRO A 155 16.98 10.81 2.30
C PRO A 155 17.57 12.05 2.95
N PHE A 156 18.40 12.80 2.22
CA PHE A 156 19.15 13.94 2.79
C PHE A 156 18.75 15.29 2.20
N GLY A 157 17.83 15.30 1.21
CA GLY A 157 17.39 16.54 0.54
C GLY A 157 18.44 17.17 -0.40
N TYR A 158 19.61 16.56 -0.59
CA TYR A 158 20.70 17.05 -1.43
C TYR A 158 20.86 16.25 -2.72
N ALA A 159 20.70 14.94 -2.64
CA ALA A 159 20.82 14.03 -3.76
C ALA A 159 19.79 12.90 -3.63
N HIS A 160 19.29 12.46 -4.77
CA HIS A 160 18.40 11.30 -4.80
C HIS A 160 19.24 10.02 -4.73
N THR A 161 18.71 9.04 -4.04
CA THR A 161 19.20 7.66 -4.04
C THR A 161 18.30 6.86 -4.96
N VAL A 162 18.88 6.12 -5.88
CA VAL A 162 18.17 5.24 -6.81
C VAL A 162 18.72 3.82 -6.59
N THR A 163 17.84 2.88 -6.32
CA THR A 163 18.16 1.46 -6.25
C THR A 163 17.31 0.70 -7.25
N SER A 164 17.82 -0.41 -7.77
CA SER A 164 17.12 -1.23 -8.77
C SER A 164 16.94 -2.66 -8.26
N GLY A 165 15.89 -3.30 -8.73
CA GLY A 165 15.57 -4.68 -8.44
C GLY A 165 14.42 -5.16 -9.31
N ILE A 166 13.69 -6.16 -8.81
CA ILE A 166 12.52 -6.74 -9.45
C ILE A 166 11.34 -6.77 -8.48
N ILE A 167 10.15 -6.99 -9.00
CA ILE A 167 9.02 -7.44 -8.20
C ILE A 167 9.27 -8.90 -7.82
N SER A 168 9.53 -9.15 -6.54
CA SER A 168 9.81 -10.50 -6.02
C SER A 168 8.54 -11.28 -5.68
N ALA A 169 7.49 -10.56 -5.22
CA ALA A 169 6.16 -11.13 -4.96
C ALA A 169 5.10 -10.02 -4.93
N LYS A 170 3.82 -10.44 -4.95
CA LYS A 170 2.64 -9.56 -4.82
C LYS A 170 1.75 -10.08 -3.70
N GLY A 171 0.91 -9.22 -3.13
CA GLY A 171 -0.07 -9.63 -2.13
C GLY A 171 0.56 -10.07 -0.79
N ARG A 172 1.71 -9.49 -0.42
CA ARG A 172 2.39 -9.86 0.82
C ARG A 172 1.69 -9.28 2.04
N VAL A 173 1.45 -10.15 3.00
CA VAL A 173 0.96 -9.84 4.34
C VAL A 173 2.14 -9.99 5.29
N ILE A 174 2.53 -8.89 5.94
CA ILE A 174 3.72 -8.85 6.82
C ILE A 174 3.36 -8.54 8.28
N GLY A 175 2.05 -8.41 8.58
CA GLY A 175 1.57 -8.09 9.94
C GLY A 175 1.73 -6.61 10.31
N ALA A 176 1.97 -5.73 9.32
CA ALA A 176 2.04 -4.28 9.55
C ALA A 176 0.65 -3.66 9.77
N GLY A 177 -0.40 -4.27 9.24
CA GLY A 177 -1.76 -3.79 9.38
C GLY A 177 -2.81 -4.73 8.79
N ALA A 178 -4.08 -4.40 9.05
CA ALA A 178 -5.23 -5.17 8.59
C ALA A 178 -5.44 -5.12 7.05
N TYR A 179 -4.78 -4.21 6.36
CA TYR A 179 -4.90 -4.00 4.92
C TYR A 179 -3.58 -4.26 4.20
N ASP A 180 -2.78 -5.18 4.74
CA ASP A 180 -1.54 -5.60 4.12
C ASP A 180 -1.81 -6.22 2.74
N ASP A 181 -1.21 -5.63 1.72
CA ASP A 181 -1.25 -6.10 0.32
C ASP A 181 0.00 -5.59 -0.40
N PHE A 182 1.19 -5.89 0.16
CA PHE A 182 2.41 -5.27 -0.31
C PHE A 182 2.97 -5.91 -1.59
N LEU A 183 3.58 -5.07 -2.43
CA LEU A 183 4.55 -5.50 -3.42
C LEU A 183 5.86 -5.78 -2.69
N GLN A 184 6.45 -6.95 -2.91
CA GLN A 184 7.78 -7.28 -2.42
C GLN A 184 8.80 -7.02 -3.54
N THR A 185 9.94 -6.43 -3.19
CA THR A 185 11.06 -6.16 -4.11
C THR A 185 12.40 -6.43 -3.43
N ASP A 186 13.40 -6.77 -4.23
CA ASP A 186 14.81 -6.85 -3.81
C ASP A 186 15.57 -5.54 -4.10
N ALA A 187 14.93 -4.55 -4.70
CA ALA A 187 15.47 -3.19 -4.74
C ALA A 187 15.70 -2.72 -3.30
N ALA A 188 16.90 -2.22 -3.01
CA ALA A 188 17.28 -1.84 -1.66
C ALA A 188 16.39 -0.69 -1.14
N ILE A 189 15.57 -0.99 -0.13
CA ILE A 189 14.78 -0.03 0.63
C ILE A 189 15.55 0.27 1.92
N HIS A 190 15.75 1.55 2.21
CA HIS A 190 16.48 2.02 3.39
C HIS A 190 15.76 3.20 4.02
N PRO A 191 16.03 3.54 5.29
CA PRO A 191 15.56 4.78 5.89
C PRO A 191 15.88 5.97 4.99
N GLY A 192 14.83 6.73 4.66
CA GLY A 192 14.89 7.91 3.81
C GLY A 192 14.38 7.71 2.39
N ASN A 193 14.22 6.49 1.85
CA ASN A 193 13.43 6.30 0.64
C ASN A 193 11.97 5.88 0.92
N SER A 194 11.61 5.65 2.21
CA SER A 194 10.21 5.50 2.63
C SER A 194 9.38 6.71 2.24
N GLY A 195 8.19 6.48 1.69
CA GLY A 195 7.30 7.49 1.11
C GLY A 195 7.66 7.90 -0.33
N GLY A 196 8.84 7.53 -0.82
CA GLY A 196 9.24 7.71 -2.21
C GLY A 196 8.63 6.66 -3.14
N PRO A 197 8.69 6.89 -4.48
CA PRO A 197 8.10 5.97 -5.45
C PRO A 197 8.94 4.71 -5.69
N LEU A 198 8.24 3.59 -5.90
CA LEU A 198 8.69 2.45 -6.68
C LEU A 198 8.17 2.65 -8.11
N ILE A 199 9.04 2.67 -9.13
CA ILE A 199 8.67 2.92 -10.52
C ILE A 199 9.02 1.76 -11.43
N ASP A 200 8.27 1.61 -12.53
CA ASP A 200 8.57 0.67 -13.60
C ASP A 200 9.63 1.22 -14.58
N ILE A 201 10.06 0.41 -15.53
CA ILE A 201 11.02 0.80 -16.58
C ILE A 201 10.52 1.89 -17.53
N ARG A 202 9.24 2.25 -17.47
CA ARG A 202 8.65 3.38 -18.23
C ARG A 202 8.65 4.67 -17.42
N GLY A 203 9.04 4.61 -16.13
CA GLY A 203 9.05 5.74 -15.19
C GLY A 203 7.71 6.00 -14.51
N ARG A 204 6.76 5.07 -14.58
CA ARG A 204 5.45 5.19 -13.92
C ARG A 204 5.53 4.63 -12.51
N VAL A 205 4.90 5.31 -11.57
CA VAL A 205 4.81 4.89 -10.17
C VAL A 205 3.92 3.66 -10.07
N ILE A 206 4.45 2.57 -9.55
CA ILE A 206 3.73 1.31 -9.34
C ILE A 206 3.54 0.97 -7.87
N GLY A 207 4.25 1.69 -6.99
CA GLY A 207 4.11 1.54 -5.54
C GLY A 207 4.77 2.67 -4.77
N ILE A 208 4.53 2.69 -3.45
CA ILE A 208 5.13 3.62 -2.50
C ILE A 208 6.03 2.81 -1.56
N ASN A 209 7.32 3.09 -1.56
CA ASN A 209 8.28 2.42 -0.68
C ASN A 209 7.88 2.67 0.79
N THR A 210 7.83 1.63 1.62
CA THR A 210 7.38 1.82 3.01
C THR A 210 8.25 1.11 4.04
N ALA A 211 8.50 -0.17 3.90
CA ALA A 211 9.12 -0.97 4.94
C ALA A 211 10.18 -1.93 4.40
N VAL A 212 11.02 -2.40 5.30
CA VAL A 212 11.97 -3.51 5.08
C VAL A 212 11.64 -4.64 6.04
N SER A 213 11.88 -5.87 5.61
CA SER A 213 11.74 -7.02 6.51
C SER A 213 12.83 -7.02 7.58
N ALA A 214 12.44 -7.32 8.82
CA ALA A 214 13.38 -7.64 9.88
C ALA A 214 13.98 -9.07 9.72
N GLU A 215 13.40 -9.90 8.86
CA GLU A 215 13.76 -11.31 8.70
C GLU A 215 14.94 -11.56 7.79
N GLY A 216 15.40 -10.55 7.04
CA GLY A 216 16.59 -10.70 6.18
C GLY A 216 16.92 -9.49 5.31
N PRO A 217 18.15 -9.43 4.78
CA PRO A 217 18.57 -8.36 3.87
C PRO A 217 17.87 -8.49 2.50
N ASN A 218 17.73 -7.37 1.81
CA ASN A 218 17.19 -7.27 0.44
C ASN A 218 15.72 -7.74 0.31
N ILE A 219 14.92 -7.53 1.34
CA ILE A 219 13.48 -7.72 1.30
C ILE A 219 12.83 -6.38 1.60
N GLY A 220 12.43 -5.68 0.56
CA GLY A 220 11.71 -4.41 0.64
C GLY A 220 10.24 -4.57 0.31
N PHE A 221 9.41 -3.68 0.85
CA PHE A 221 7.97 -3.65 0.63
C PHE A 221 7.53 -2.28 0.15
N ALA A 222 6.57 -2.29 -0.77
CA ALA A 222 5.92 -1.08 -1.27
C ALA A 222 4.40 -1.25 -1.29
N ILE A 223 3.69 -0.19 -0.95
CA ILE A 223 2.23 -0.11 -1.03
C ILE A 223 1.85 -0.01 -2.51
N PRO A 224 0.97 -0.88 -3.05
CA PRO A 224 0.56 -0.84 -4.45
C PRO A 224 -0.08 0.50 -4.84
N ILE A 225 0.24 1.02 -6.03
CA ILE A 225 -0.28 2.31 -6.46
C ILE A 225 -1.81 2.31 -6.67
N ASN A 226 -2.41 1.17 -7.04
CA ASN A 226 -3.86 1.08 -7.20
C ASN A 226 -4.58 1.21 -5.86
N LEU A 227 -4.04 0.61 -4.78
CA LEU A 227 -4.51 0.84 -3.42
C LEU A 227 -4.36 2.34 -3.04
N ALA A 228 -3.18 2.92 -3.30
CA ALA A 228 -2.94 4.33 -3.01
C ALA A 228 -3.91 5.26 -3.74
N ARG A 229 -4.29 4.98 -4.99
CA ARG A 229 -5.29 5.76 -5.75
C ARG A 229 -6.66 5.81 -5.07
N THR A 230 -7.11 4.68 -4.53
CA THR A 230 -8.37 4.62 -3.78
C THR A 230 -8.28 5.49 -2.54
N ILE A 231 -7.19 5.38 -1.79
CA ILE A 231 -6.93 6.18 -0.59
C ILE A 231 -6.86 7.68 -0.93
N ILE A 232 -6.10 8.07 -1.97
CA ILE A 232 -5.99 9.48 -2.41
C ILE A 232 -7.36 10.08 -2.72
N LYS A 233 -8.22 9.33 -3.42
CA LYS A 233 -9.58 9.78 -3.76
C LYS A 233 -10.39 10.12 -2.51
N ASP A 234 -10.33 9.27 -1.50
CA ASP A 234 -11.03 9.47 -0.24
C ASP A 234 -10.45 10.63 0.56
N LEU A 235 -9.13 10.71 0.66
CA LEU A 235 -8.45 11.79 1.37
C LEU A 235 -8.77 13.16 0.74
N LEU A 236 -8.78 13.26 -0.60
CA LEU A 236 -9.15 14.49 -1.32
C LEU A 236 -10.60 14.88 -1.09
N ARG A 237 -11.49 13.92 -0.98
CA ARG A 237 -12.94 14.17 -0.89
C ARG A 237 -13.42 14.40 0.54
N PHE A 238 -12.85 13.65 1.49
CA PHE A 238 -13.37 13.59 2.85
C PHE A 238 -12.33 13.94 3.93
N GLY A 239 -11.05 14.12 3.55
CA GLY A 239 -9.94 14.29 4.51
C GLY A 239 -9.61 13.02 5.31
N LYS A 240 -10.33 11.94 5.10
CA LYS A 240 -10.17 10.64 5.77
C LYS A 240 -10.62 9.52 4.84
N VAL A 241 -10.11 8.30 5.09
CA VAL A 241 -10.57 7.11 4.37
C VAL A 241 -11.82 6.58 5.05
N LYS A 242 -12.86 6.37 4.25
CA LYS A 242 -14.09 5.72 4.69
C LYS A 242 -13.94 4.21 4.49
N ARG A 243 -14.06 3.45 5.57
CA ARG A 243 -13.96 2.00 5.51
C ARG A 243 -15.28 1.35 5.85
N PRO A 244 -15.78 0.50 4.95
CA PRO A 244 -16.91 -0.34 5.29
C PRO A 244 -16.49 -1.41 6.30
N TYR A 245 -17.37 -1.79 7.18
CA TYR A 245 -17.13 -2.87 8.13
C TYR A 245 -18.35 -3.77 8.28
N ILE A 246 -18.07 -5.03 8.66
CA ILE A 246 -19.10 -6.03 8.95
C ILE A 246 -19.43 -6.06 10.46
N GLY A 247 -18.49 -5.69 11.30
CA GLY A 247 -18.66 -5.72 12.75
C GLY A 247 -18.42 -7.11 13.33
N LEU A 248 -17.37 -7.79 12.91
CA LEU A 248 -16.96 -9.09 13.44
C LEU A 248 -15.49 -9.09 13.85
N VAL A 249 -15.15 -10.00 14.74
CA VAL A 249 -13.79 -10.48 14.96
C VAL A 249 -13.72 -11.89 14.39
N GLY A 250 -12.71 -12.16 13.58
CA GLY A 250 -12.53 -13.44 12.91
C GLY A 250 -11.13 -13.99 13.10
N LYS A 251 -10.97 -15.29 12.95
CA LYS A 251 -9.68 -15.96 12.85
C LYS A 251 -9.65 -16.88 11.64
N ASN A 252 -8.46 -17.08 11.08
CA ASN A 252 -8.26 -18.04 10.01
C ASN A 252 -8.52 -19.46 10.52
N ILE A 253 -9.05 -20.33 9.67
CA ILE A 253 -9.05 -21.76 9.92
C ILE A 253 -7.63 -22.27 9.74
N LEU A 254 -7.16 -23.03 10.73
CA LEU A 254 -5.94 -23.81 10.61
C LEU A 254 -6.30 -25.19 10.03
N SER A 255 -5.39 -25.78 9.28
CA SER A 255 -5.56 -27.14 8.72
C SER A 255 -5.80 -28.24 9.79
N SER A 256 -5.52 -27.92 11.05
CA SER A 256 -5.80 -28.76 12.23
C SER A 256 -7.20 -28.55 12.81
N ASP A 257 -7.93 -27.51 12.40
CA ASP A 257 -9.27 -27.24 12.90
C ASP A 257 -10.25 -28.19 12.17
N GLU A 258 -10.72 -29.23 12.85
CA GLU A 258 -11.76 -30.12 12.35
C GLU A 258 -13.10 -29.36 12.28
N VAL A 259 -13.34 -28.74 11.12
CA VAL A 259 -14.70 -28.27 10.80
C VAL A 259 -15.39 -29.41 10.06
N GLU A 260 -16.24 -30.15 10.75
CA GLU A 260 -17.13 -31.16 10.15
C GLU A 260 -18.10 -30.44 9.18
N THR A 261 -17.68 -30.21 7.96
CA THR A 261 -18.54 -29.65 6.90
C THR A 261 -19.36 -30.71 6.17
N GLY A 262 -19.62 -31.84 6.80
CA GLY A 262 -20.43 -32.94 6.27
C GLY A 262 -20.11 -33.24 4.79
N ASP A 263 -19.44 -34.33 4.51
CA ASP A 263 -19.31 -35.00 3.21
C ASP A 263 -18.38 -34.35 2.14
N GLN A 264 -17.65 -33.28 2.40
CA GLN A 264 -16.61 -32.82 1.50
C GLN A 264 -15.21 -32.98 2.11
N ARG A 265 -14.48 -34.01 1.66
CA ARG A 265 -13.04 -34.19 1.88
C ARG A 265 -12.25 -33.13 1.09
N GLY A 266 -12.33 -31.88 1.50
CA GLY A 266 -11.58 -30.77 0.91
C GLY A 266 -10.98 -29.93 2.03
N SER A 267 -9.83 -29.29 1.75
CA SER A 267 -9.24 -28.33 2.69
C SER A 267 -10.27 -27.25 3.00
N VAL A 268 -10.65 -27.15 4.26
CA VAL A 268 -11.57 -26.12 4.73
C VAL A 268 -10.79 -24.81 4.77
N TYR A 269 -11.34 -23.76 4.20
CA TYR A 269 -10.76 -22.42 4.15
C TYR A 269 -11.83 -21.39 4.53
N GLY A 270 -11.40 -20.21 4.94
CA GLY A 270 -12.26 -19.10 5.30
C GLY A 270 -11.97 -18.54 6.68
N VAL A 271 -12.94 -17.80 7.20
CA VAL A 271 -12.83 -17.05 8.45
C VAL A 271 -13.91 -17.52 9.44
N ILE A 272 -13.50 -18.03 10.60
CA ILE A 272 -14.41 -18.32 11.71
C ILE A 272 -14.72 -17.02 12.45
N VAL A 273 -15.99 -16.72 12.62
CA VAL A 273 -16.48 -15.60 13.45
C VAL A 273 -16.27 -15.98 14.93
N THR A 274 -15.38 -15.26 15.60
CA THR A 274 -15.07 -15.47 17.03
C THR A 274 -15.80 -14.51 17.95
N ASN A 275 -16.13 -13.31 17.44
CA ASN A 275 -16.94 -12.32 18.15
C ASN A 275 -17.72 -11.45 17.16
N LEU A 276 -18.76 -10.76 17.64
CA LEU A 276 -19.60 -9.83 16.88
C LEU A 276 -19.81 -8.54 17.67
N ILE A 277 -19.75 -7.43 16.98
CA ILE A 277 -20.16 -6.14 17.54
C ILE A 277 -21.67 -6.13 17.62
N VAL A 278 -22.21 -5.97 18.84
CA VAL A 278 -23.64 -5.84 19.06
C VAL A 278 -24.18 -4.64 18.26
N ASP A 279 -25.30 -4.85 17.57
CA ASP A 279 -25.91 -3.86 16.66
C ASP A 279 -25.03 -3.43 15.46
N GLY A 280 -23.91 -4.10 15.21
CA GLY A 280 -23.16 -3.96 13.98
C GLY A 280 -23.81 -4.67 12.79
N PRO A 281 -23.35 -4.39 11.56
CA PRO A 281 -23.93 -4.95 10.33
C PRO A 281 -24.07 -6.47 10.33
N GLY A 282 -23.03 -7.17 10.75
CA GLY A 282 -23.04 -8.65 10.83
C GLY A 282 -24.05 -9.18 11.83
N HIS A 283 -24.14 -8.55 13.02
CA HIS A 283 -25.13 -8.92 14.03
C HIS A 283 -26.56 -8.68 13.53
N LYS A 284 -26.84 -7.50 12.95
CA LYS A 284 -28.15 -7.17 12.33
C LYS A 284 -28.48 -8.10 11.16
N GLY A 285 -27.48 -8.50 10.37
CA GLY A 285 -27.63 -9.44 9.25
C GLY A 285 -27.84 -10.89 9.67
N GLY A 286 -27.69 -11.19 10.97
CA GLY A 286 -27.92 -12.53 11.52
C GLY A 286 -26.70 -13.46 11.48
N LEU A 287 -25.48 -12.92 11.36
CA LEU A 287 -24.24 -13.66 11.64
C LEU A 287 -24.25 -14.12 13.10
N LYS A 288 -23.59 -15.22 13.37
CA LYS A 288 -23.43 -15.79 14.71
C LYS A 288 -21.98 -16.16 14.96
N ILE A 289 -21.57 -16.13 16.20
CA ILE A 289 -20.28 -16.68 16.63
C ILE A 289 -20.25 -18.16 16.26
N GLY A 290 -19.14 -18.60 15.67
CA GLY A 290 -18.94 -19.95 15.13
C GLY A 290 -19.37 -20.13 13.67
N ASP A 291 -19.92 -19.11 13.01
CA ASP A 291 -20.11 -19.14 11.55
C ASP A 291 -18.76 -19.14 10.84
N LEU A 292 -18.65 -19.92 9.78
CA LEU A 292 -17.51 -19.94 8.89
C LEU A 292 -17.83 -19.17 7.63
N ILE A 293 -17.19 -18.03 7.42
CA ILE A 293 -17.31 -17.21 6.21
C ILE A 293 -16.41 -17.79 5.14
N MET A 294 -16.99 -18.20 4.01
CA MET A 294 -16.30 -18.84 2.88
C MET A 294 -16.39 -18.04 1.59
N GLY A 295 -17.21 -17.00 1.55
CA GLY A 295 -17.36 -16.15 0.39
C GLY A 295 -17.98 -14.81 0.73
N LEU A 296 -17.64 -13.79 -0.10
CA LEU A 296 -18.23 -12.47 -0.13
C LEU A 296 -18.69 -12.19 -1.56
N ASP A 297 -20.00 -11.99 -1.73
CA ASP A 297 -20.65 -11.88 -3.05
C ASP A 297 -20.36 -13.11 -3.92
N GLN A 298 -19.61 -12.97 -5.01
CA GLN A 298 -19.21 -14.05 -5.90
C GLN A 298 -17.78 -14.54 -5.66
N GLU A 299 -17.03 -13.85 -4.80
CA GLU A 299 -15.64 -14.15 -4.52
C GLU A 299 -15.50 -15.14 -3.36
N LYS A 300 -14.58 -16.08 -3.52
CA LYS A 300 -14.19 -17.01 -2.47
C LYS A 300 -13.39 -16.26 -1.40
N VAL A 301 -13.61 -16.56 -0.13
CA VAL A 301 -12.81 -16.04 0.98
C VAL A 301 -11.86 -17.14 1.45
N ASP A 302 -10.56 -16.95 1.29
CA ASP A 302 -9.55 -17.92 1.69
C ASP A 302 -9.12 -17.75 3.15
N ASP A 303 -8.97 -16.50 3.60
CA ASP A 303 -8.54 -16.13 4.94
C ASP A 303 -9.05 -14.73 5.33
N LEU A 304 -8.72 -14.28 6.55
CA LEU A 304 -9.14 -12.98 7.08
C LEU A 304 -8.57 -11.81 6.27
N ASN A 305 -7.32 -11.90 5.84
CA ASN A 305 -6.71 -10.85 5.03
C ASN A 305 -7.36 -10.76 3.65
N HIS A 306 -7.73 -11.91 3.07
CA HIS A 306 -8.49 -11.93 1.82
C HIS A 306 -9.88 -11.29 2.00
N LEU A 307 -10.59 -11.61 3.08
CA LEU A 307 -11.85 -10.95 3.41
C LEU A 307 -11.70 -9.44 3.56
N GLN A 308 -10.64 -8.99 4.24
CA GLN A 308 -10.34 -7.56 4.42
C GLN A 308 -10.05 -6.84 3.10
N ARG A 309 -9.28 -7.47 2.19
CA ARG A 309 -9.04 -6.92 0.85
C ARG A 309 -10.33 -6.78 0.04
N LEU A 310 -11.18 -7.82 0.04
CA LEU A 310 -12.48 -7.77 -0.63
C LEU A 310 -13.38 -6.68 -0.05
N MET A 311 -13.35 -6.49 1.27
CA MET A 311 -14.05 -5.41 1.95
C MET A 311 -13.47 -4.03 1.60
N GLY A 312 -12.16 -3.91 1.41
CA GLY A 312 -11.50 -2.66 1.02
C GLY A 312 -11.93 -2.12 -0.35
N ALA A 313 -12.49 -2.98 -1.22
CA ALA A 313 -13.04 -2.60 -2.51
C ALA A 313 -14.53 -2.16 -2.46
N LYS A 314 -15.16 -2.19 -1.27
CA LYS A 314 -16.56 -1.83 -1.06
C LYS A 314 -16.68 -0.42 -0.47
N GLU A 315 -17.88 0.15 -0.61
CA GLU A 315 -18.23 1.41 0.05
C GLU A 315 -19.10 1.15 1.30
N PRO A 316 -19.04 2.01 2.32
CA PRO A 316 -20.07 2.00 3.36
C PRO A 316 -21.45 2.16 2.72
N THR A 317 -22.42 1.39 3.18
CA THR A 317 -23.80 1.27 2.63
C THR A 317 -23.97 0.25 1.51
N ASP A 318 -22.92 -0.32 0.94
CA ASP A 318 -23.05 -1.42 0.00
C ASP A 318 -23.82 -2.59 0.61
N GLN A 319 -24.67 -3.21 -0.21
CA GLN A 319 -25.31 -4.48 0.13
C GLN A 319 -24.40 -5.61 -0.31
N VAL A 320 -23.98 -6.44 0.64
CA VAL A 320 -23.12 -7.60 0.36
C VAL A 320 -23.79 -8.89 0.80
N ARG A 321 -23.38 -9.99 0.18
CA ARG A 321 -23.83 -11.32 0.50
C ARG A 321 -22.67 -12.18 0.97
N LEU A 322 -22.74 -12.64 2.23
CA LEU A 322 -21.79 -13.61 2.79
C LEU A 322 -22.27 -15.03 2.53
N LYS A 323 -21.42 -15.87 1.94
CA LYS A 323 -21.60 -17.32 1.91
C LYS A 323 -20.96 -17.90 3.17
N ILE A 324 -21.76 -18.50 4.01
CA ILE A 324 -21.30 -19.07 5.28
C ILE A 324 -21.66 -20.55 5.41
N PHE A 325 -20.90 -21.23 6.26
CA PHE A 325 -21.30 -22.53 6.82
C PHE A 325 -21.60 -22.37 8.31
N ARG A 326 -22.76 -22.85 8.75
CA ARG A 326 -23.19 -22.83 10.16
C ARG A 326 -23.40 -24.25 10.64
N ARG A 327 -22.71 -24.61 11.71
CA ARG A 327 -22.88 -25.95 12.32
C ARG A 327 -24.36 -26.22 12.63
N GLY A 328 -24.83 -27.40 12.21
CA GLY A 328 -26.23 -27.83 12.38
C GLY A 328 -27.25 -27.22 11.39
N ARG A 329 -26.84 -26.32 10.50
CA ARG A 329 -27.70 -25.74 9.45
C ARG A 329 -27.11 -25.85 8.04
N GLY A 330 -25.81 -26.13 7.90
CA GLY A 330 -25.14 -26.23 6.61
C GLY A 330 -24.81 -24.88 5.97
N PHE A 331 -24.68 -24.90 4.65
CA PHE A 331 -24.36 -23.71 3.85
C PHE A 331 -25.57 -22.78 3.72
N MET A 332 -25.34 -21.49 3.89
CA MET A 332 -26.35 -20.45 3.74
C MET A 332 -25.75 -19.13 3.29
N ASN A 333 -26.61 -18.25 2.79
CA ASN A 333 -26.22 -16.90 2.42
C ASN A 333 -26.85 -15.91 3.41
N ILE A 334 -26.04 -14.94 3.85
CA ILE A 334 -26.48 -13.84 4.71
C ILE A 334 -26.27 -12.54 3.94
N GLY A 335 -27.36 -11.79 3.70
CA GLY A 335 -27.29 -10.43 3.17
C GLY A 335 -27.18 -9.42 4.29
N LEU A 336 -26.28 -8.43 4.13
CA LEU A 336 -26.14 -7.35 5.09
C LEU A 336 -25.75 -6.04 4.38
N ALA A 337 -26.13 -4.91 4.96
CA ALA A 337 -25.69 -3.59 4.55
C ALA A 337 -24.43 -3.24 5.33
N LEU A 338 -23.38 -2.84 4.62
CA LEU A 338 -22.15 -2.37 5.26
C LEU A 338 -22.39 -1.00 5.91
N GLU A 339 -21.70 -0.72 6.98
CA GLU A 339 -21.69 0.57 7.66
C GLU A 339 -20.27 1.18 7.62
N GLU A 340 -20.13 2.50 7.83
CA GLU A 340 -18.81 3.13 8.01
C GLU A 340 -18.20 2.65 9.34
N PHE A 341 -16.93 2.27 9.32
CA PHE A 341 -16.23 1.84 10.53
C PHE A 341 -16.35 2.91 11.63
N PRO A 342 -16.86 2.58 12.80
CA PRO A 342 -17.07 3.54 13.88
C PRO A 342 -15.73 4.10 14.38
N LYS A 343 -15.76 5.29 14.99
CA LYS A 343 -14.57 5.81 15.65
C LYS A 343 -14.19 4.89 16.81
N VAL A 344 -12.89 4.70 17.03
CA VAL A 344 -12.35 3.79 18.06
C VAL A 344 -12.95 4.06 19.45
N ASN A 345 -13.25 5.34 19.76
CA ASN A 345 -13.87 5.73 21.03
C ASN A 345 -15.35 5.31 21.17
N ASP A 346 -16.00 4.93 20.07
CA ASP A 346 -17.41 4.54 20.05
C ASP A 346 -17.60 3.03 20.15
N LEU A 347 -16.50 2.27 20.22
CA LEU A 347 -16.53 0.80 20.28
C LEU A 347 -16.51 0.32 21.74
N PRO A 348 -17.47 -0.54 22.16
CA PRO A 348 -17.53 -1.05 23.53
C PRO A 348 -16.37 -1.99 23.91
N ILE A 349 -15.55 -2.44 22.94
CA ILE A 349 -14.39 -3.33 23.16
C ILE A 349 -13.24 -2.85 22.27
N ALA A 350 -12.53 -1.81 22.71
CA ALA A 350 -11.48 -1.17 21.88
C ALA A 350 -10.11 -1.89 21.89
N LYS A 351 -9.93 -3.01 22.58
CA LYS A 351 -8.61 -3.63 22.77
C LYS A 351 -8.29 -4.82 21.86
N ASP A 352 -9.27 -5.43 21.20
CA ASP A 352 -9.08 -6.67 20.43
C ASP A 352 -9.66 -6.60 18.99
N LEU A 353 -9.98 -5.41 18.51
CA LEU A 353 -10.43 -5.15 17.13
C LEU A 353 -9.24 -4.69 16.29
N PHE A 354 -8.55 -5.64 15.70
CA PHE A 354 -7.56 -5.40 14.65
C PHE A 354 -8.15 -5.75 13.29
#